data_d94aa8fdc21fb40cd8a989d2ed47efa0
#
_entry.id   d94aa8fdc21fb40cd8a989d2ed47efa0
#
_cell.length_a   1.000
_cell.length_b   1.000
_cell.length_c   1.000
_cell.angle_alpha   90.00
_cell.angle_beta   90.00
_cell.angle_gamma   90.00
#
_symmetry.space_group_name_H-M   'P 1'
#
loop_
_entity.id
_entity.type
_entity.pdbx_description
1 polymer ?
#
loop_
_entity_poly.entity_id
_entity_poly.type
_entity_poly.pdbx_seq_one_letter_code
_entity_poly.pdbx_strand_id
1 'polypeptide(L)'
;VIVASFSVVLGIVIGVIAVLAVVLFVGGLYVTGRRRDALSDELRARIEAADAALADARAQDKGWERATIEAAARAAVAPRDVKELHLVQVVDRPGTDADQAVFRVLVADGSESTVTLGRRDGAWVAV
;
A
#
# COMPACT_ATOMS: atom_id res chain seq x y z
N VAL A 1 -20.77 10.22 57.50
CA VAL A 1 -21.12 8.90 56.94
C VAL A 1 -21.56 9.02 55.48
N ILE A 2 -22.44 9.93 55.13
CA ILE A 2 -22.92 10.16 53.76
C ILE A 2 -21.77 10.64 52.85
N VAL A 3 -20.91 11.52 53.34
CA VAL A 3 -19.75 12.05 52.61
C VAL A 3 -18.71 10.95 52.33
N ALA A 4 -18.44 10.07 53.30
CA ALA A 4 -17.53 8.94 53.13
C ALA A 4 -18.07 7.93 52.09
N SER A 5 -19.37 7.63 52.11
CA SER A 5 -20.02 6.75 51.14
C SER A 5 -19.99 7.35 49.71
N PHE A 6 -20.20 8.65 49.60
CA PHE A 6 -20.10 9.36 48.31
C PHE A 6 -18.70 9.30 47.74
N SER A 7 -17.66 9.52 48.56
CA SER A 7 -16.26 9.44 48.14
C SER A 7 -15.86 8.04 47.67
N VAL A 8 -16.35 7.00 48.35
CA VAL A 8 -16.09 5.61 47.96
C VAL A 8 -16.76 5.28 46.62
N VAL A 9 -18.03 5.67 46.46
CA VAL A 9 -18.76 5.45 45.20
C VAL A 9 -18.11 6.20 44.05
N LEU A 10 -17.69 7.45 44.26
CA LEU A 10 -17.01 8.25 43.26
C LEU A 10 -15.67 7.60 42.86
N GLY A 11 -14.90 7.10 43.82
CA GLY A 11 -13.65 6.39 43.55
C GLY A 11 -13.83 5.12 42.71
N ILE A 12 -14.88 4.35 43.01
CA ILE A 12 -15.22 3.14 42.25
C ILE A 12 -15.60 3.50 40.80
N VAL A 13 -16.43 4.51 40.61
CA VAL A 13 -16.86 4.95 39.28
C VAL A 13 -15.68 5.42 38.46
N ILE A 14 -14.79 6.23 39.01
CA ILE A 14 -13.57 6.69 38.33
C ILE A 14 -12.66 5.50 37.96
N GLY A 15 -12.48 4.55 38.87
CA GLY A 15 -11.69 3.35 38.64
C GLY A 15 -12.23 2.49 37.49
N VAL A 16 -13.54 2.29 37.44
CA VAL A 16 -14.20 1.53 36.35
C VAL A 16 -14.02 2.25 35.01
N ILE A 17 -14.20 3.56 34.96
CA ILE A 17 -14.01 4.34 33.72
C ILE A 17 -12.56 4.25 33.26
N ALA A 18 -11.59 4.33 34.15
CA ALA A 18 -10.16 4.22 33.79
C ALA A 18 -9.82 2.85 33.21
N VAL A 19 -10.34 1.76 33.79
CA VAL A 19 -10.13 0.39 33.30
C VAL A 19 -10.77 0.22 31.92
N LEU A 20 -11.99 0.68 31.72
CA LEU A 20 -12.67 0.63 30.42
C LEU A 20 -11.89 1.40 29.36
N ALA A 21 -11.37 2.58 29.67
CA ALA A 21 -10.57 3.37 28.75
C ALA A 21 -9.30 2.63 28.32
N VAL A 22 -8.59 1.98 29.25
CA VAL A 22 -7.41 1.18 28.96
C VAL A 22 -7.75 -0.02 28.06
N VAL A 23 -8.82 -0.75 28.37
CA VAL A 23 -9.24 -1.91 27.58
C VAL A 23 -9.58 -1.50 26.13
N LEU A 24 -10.31 -0.41 25.96
CA LEU A 24 -10.65 0.10 24.61
C LEU A 24 -9.41 0.56 23.85
N PHE A 25 -8.49 1.22 24.52
CA PHE A 25 -7.25 1.69 23.90
C PHE A 25 -6.37 0.51 23.42
N VAL A 26 -6.12 -0.46 24.28
CA VAL A 26 -5.31 -1.66 23.93
C VAL A 26 -6.01 -2.48 22.85
N GLY A 27 -7.31 -2.67 22.93
CA GLY A 27 -8.08 -3.37 21.91
C GLY A 27 -8.02 -2.65 20.55
N GLY A 28 -8.12 -1.33 20.53
CA GLY A 28 -8.01 -0.52 19.33
C GLY A 28 -6.63 -0.62 18.69
N LEU A 29 -5.55 -0.58 19.47
CA LEU A 29 -4.18 -0.77 18.95
C LEU A 29 -3.97 -2.17 18.37
N TYR A 30 -4.48 -3.21 19.00
CA TYR A 30 -4.37 -4.58 18.53
C TYR A 30 -5.07 -4.78 17.18
N VAL A 31 -6.28 -4.29 17.02
CA VAL A 31 -7.05 -4.38 15.77
C VAL A 31 -6.36 -3.59 14.65
N THR A 32 -5.84 -2.40 14.94
CA THR A 32 -5.11 -1.58 13.97
C THR A 32 -3.82 -2.28 13.52
N GLY A 33 -3.06 -2.91 14.42
CA GLY A 33 -1.87 -3.68 14.10
C GLY A 33 -2.18 -4.86 13.18
N ARG A 34 -3.22 -5.64 13.46
CA ARG A 34 -3.65 -6.75 12.60
C ARG A 34 -4.06 -6.32 11.20
N ARG A 35 -4.76 -5.19 11.07
CA ARG A 35 -5.14 -4.65 9.75
C ARG A 35 -3.91 -4.22 8.95
N ARG A 36 -2.93 -3.60 9.57
CA ARG A 36 -1.66 -3.23 8.91
C ARG A 36 -0.89 -4.45 8.44
N ASP A 37 -0.80 -5.49 9.25
CA ASP A 37 -0.11 -6.73 8.88
C ASP A 37 -0.80 -7.42 7.71
N ALA A 38 -2.13 -7.51 7.71
CA ALA A 38 -2.90 -8.08 6.61
C ALA A 38 -2.72 -7.30 5.30
N LEU A 39 -2.73 -5.96 5.35
CA LEU A 39 -2.50 -5.11 4.18
C LEU A 39 -1.07 -5.25 3.65
N SER A 40 -0.07 -5.35 4.52
CA SER A 40 1.33 -5.57 4.14
C SER A 40 1.54 -6.92 3.49
N ASP A 41 0.90 -7.97 4.00
CA ASP A 41 0.96 -9.32 3.44
C ASP A 41 0.28 -9.38 2.07
N GLU A 42 -0.87 -8.74 1.91
CA GLU A 42 -1.56 -8.61 0.63
C GLU A 42 -0.71 -7.87 -0.40
N LEU A 43 -0.12 -6.74 -0.03
CA LEU A 43 0.76 -5.99 -0.92
C LEU A 43 1.99 -6.80 -1.32
N ARG A 44 2.61 -7.51 -0.39
CA ARG A 44 3.75 -8.38 -0.67
C ARG A 44 3.38 -9.49 -1.65
N ALA A 45 2.22 -10.12 -1.47
CA ALA A 45 1.74 -11.16 -2.38
C ALA A 45 1.49 -10.59 -3.79
N ARG A 46 0.96 -9.38 -3.90
CA ARG A 46 0.77 -8.70 -5.18
C ARG A 46 2.10 -8.37 -5.86
N ILE A 47 3.08 -7.90 -5.11
CA ILE A 47 4.42 -7.61 -5.64
C ILE A 47 5.08 -8.90 -6.14
N GLU A 48 5.03 -9.99 -5.39
CA GLU A 48 5.58 -11.28 -5.81
C GLU A 48 4.90 -11.80 -7.07
N ALA A 49 3.58 -11.72 -7.15
CA ALA A 49 2.83 -12.11 -8.34
C ALA A 49 3.18 -11.24 -9.55
N ALA A 50 3.34 -9.94 -9.36
CA ALA A 50 3.74 -9.01 -10.41
C ALA A 50 5.17 -9.27 -10.89
N ASP A 51 6.09 -9.56 -9.99
CA ASP A 51 7.48 -9.91 -10.34
C ASP A 51 7.55 -11.20 -11.16
N ALA A 52 6.77 -12.21 -10.80
CA ALA A 52 6.69 -13.45 -11.57
C ALA A 52 6.08 -13.22 -12.95
N ALA A 53 5.00 -12.44 -13.03
CA ALA A 53 4.35 -12.09 -14.30
C ALA A 53 5.28 -11.28 -15.21
N LEU A 54 6.07 -10.36 -14.64
CA LEU A 54 7.05 -9.59 -15.39
C LEU A 54 8.16 -10.49 -15.96
N ALA A 55 8.64 -11.46 -15.18
CA ALA A 55 9.64 -12.42 -15.63
C ALA A 55 9.12 -13.26 -16.81
N ASP A 56 7.89 -13.73 -16.73
CA ASP A 56 7.24 -14.49 -17.82
C ASP A 56 7.03 -13.63 -19.07
N ALA A 57 6.56 -12.41 -18.91
CA ALA A 57 6.36 -11.48 -20.02
C ALA A 57 7.67 -11.12 -20.70
N ARG A 58 8.74 -10.89 -19.94
CA ARG A 58 10.07 -10.58 -20.45
C ARG A 58 10.69 -11.75 -21.23
N ALA A 59 10.41 -12.98 -20.82
CA ALA A 59 10.88 -14.16 -21.53
C ALA A 59 10.30 -14.26 -22.95
N GLN A 60 9.12 -13.70 -23.18
CA GLN A 60 8.40 -13.72 -24.45
C GLN A 60 8.62 -12.45 -25.28
N ASP A 61 8.80 -11.29 -24.61
CA ASP A 61 8.92 -9.97 -25.26
C ASP A 61 9.96 -9.10 -24.52
N LYS A 62 10.99 -8.69 -25.24
CA LYS A 62 12.05 -7.81 -24.70
C LYS A 62 11.55 -6.42 -24.30
N GLY A 63 10.37 -5.99 -24.77
CA GLY A 63 9.75 -4.73 -24.36
C GLY A 63 9.38 -4.66 -22.87
N TRP A 64 9.33 -5.79 -22.19
CA TRP A 64 9.07 -5.90 -20.75
C TRP A 64 10.35 -5.77 -19.91
N GLU A 65 11.22 -4.84 -20.22
CA GLU A 65 12.41 -4.60 -19.42
C GLU A 65 12.09 -3.76 -18.19
N ARG A 66 12.42 -4.27 -16.99
CA ARG A 66 12.11 -3.61 -15.71
C ARG A 66 12.65 -2.18 -15.66
N ALA A 67 13.90 -1.97 -16.03
CA ALA A 67 14.51 -0.64 -16.00
C ALA A 67 13.77 0.38 -16.87
N THR A 68 13.31 -0.02 -18.04
CA THR A 68 12.53 0.82 -18.95
C THR A 68 11.17 1.17 -18.39
N ILE A 69 10.46 0.18 -17.82
CA ILE A 69 9.14 0.37 -17.24
C ILE A 69 9.22 1.25 -15.99
N GLU A 70 10.20 1.03 -15.14
CA GLU A 70 10.42 1.85 -13.93
C GLU A 70 10.78 3.30 -14.29
N ALA A 71 11.61 3.51 -15.30
CA ALA A 71 11.94 4.85 -15.80
C ALA A 71 10.69 5.58 -16.31
N ALA A 72 9.81 4.89 -17.02
CA ALA A 72 8.54 5.46 -17.48
C ALA A 72 7.60 5.81 -16.32
N ALA A 73 7.56 4.98 -15.28
CA ALA A 73 6.77 5.26 -14.08
C ALA A 73 7.29 6.49 -13.32
N ARG A 74 8.60 6.65 -13.19
CA ARG A 74 9.23 7.84 -12.59
C ARG A 74 8.95 9.10 -13.41
N ALA A 75 9.01 9.01 -14.71
CA ALA A 75 8.69 10.12 -15.61
C ALA A 75 7.22 10.55 -15.51
N ALA A 76 6.31 9.62 -15.28
CA ALA A 76 4.88 9.89 -15.13
C ALA A 76 4.54 10.73 -13.89
N VAL A 77 5.35 10.64 -12.84
CA VAL A 77 5.16 11.41 -11.59
C VAL A 77 6.10 12.61 -11.48
N ALA A 78 7.01 12.80 -12.42
CA ALA A 78 7.91 13.96 -12.43
C ALA A 78 7.11 15.29 -12.42
N PRO A 79 7.59 16.36 -11.79
CA PRO A 79 8.91 16.50 -11.15
C PRO A 79 9.02 16.01 -9.69
N ARG A 80 8.03 15.28 -9.18
CA ARG A 80 8.04 14.77 -7.81
C ARG A 80 9.11 13.69 -7.64
N ASP A 81 9.82 13.72 -6.52
CA ASP A 81 10.82 12.71 -6.18
C ASP A 81 10.17 11.43 -5.67
N VAL A 82 10.53 10.30 -6.25
CA VAL A 82 10.04 8.99 -5.87
C VAL A 82 10.91 8.41 -4.75
N LYS A 83 10.29 8.12 -3.61
CA LYS A 83 10.95 7.46 -2.47
C LYS A 83 10.92 5.94 -2.62
N GLU A 84 9.78 5.38 -3.00
CA GLU A 84 9.60 3.95 -3.24
C GLU A 84 8.76 3.73 -4.51
N LEU A 85 9.07 2.69 -5.24
CA LEU A 85 8.40 2.30 -6.47
C LEU A 85 8.19 0.78 -6.46
N HIS A 86 6.94 0.34 -6.47
CA HIS A 86 6.59 -1.08 -6.45
C HIS A 86 5.70 -1.44 -7.63
N LEU A 87 6.14 -2.41 -8.41
CA LEU A 87 5.29 -3.03 -9.43
C LEU A 87 4.25 -3.92 -8.73
N VAL A 88 2.98 -3.65 -8.93
CA VAL A 88 1.88 -4.35 -8.26
C VAL A 88 0.97 -5.13 -9.20
N GLN A 89 1.07 -4.89 -10.50
CA GLN A 89 0.29 -5.63 -11.49
C GLN A 89 0.96 -5.58 -12.87
N VAL A 90 0.96 -6.71 -13.55
CA VAL A 90 1.37 -6.84 -14.95
C VAL A 90 0.21 -7.44 -15.73
N VAL A 91 -0.19 -6.77 -16.80
CA VAL A 91 -1.19 -7.26 -17.74
C VAL A 91 -0.51 -7.45 -19.08
N ASP A 92 -0.30 -8.71 -19.45
CA ASP A 92 0.26 -9.12 -20.72
C ASP A 92 -0.84 -9.81 -21.55
N ARG A 93 -1.31 -9.13 -22.57
CA ARG A 93 -2.37 -9.62 -23.44
C ARG A 93 -1.82 -9.84 -24.86
N PRO A 94 -2.48 -10.68 -25.67
CA PRO A 94 -2.15 -10.80 -27.08
C PRO A 94 -2.18 -9.44 -27.79
N GLY A 95 -1.07 -9.06 -28.42
CA GLY A 95 -0.85 -7.73 -28.97
C GLY A 95 -0.24 -6.78 -27.92
N THR A 96 0.59 -5.84 -28.37
CA THR A 96 1.31 -4.94 -27.44
C THR A 96 0.47 -3.77 -26.94
N ASP A 97 -0.57 -3.36 -27.65
CA ASP A 97 -1.37 -2.18 -27.32
C ASP A 97 -2.25 -2.35 -26.05
N ALA A 98 -2.49 -3.61 -25.65
CA ALA A 98 -3.26 -3.92 -24.46
C ALA A 98 -2.39 -4.21 -23.23
N ASP A 99 -1.06 -4.19 -23.38
CA ASP A 99 -0.13 -4.41 -22.26
C ASP A 99 -0.16 -3.26 -21.27
N GLN A 100 -0.19 -3.59 -19.99
CA GLN A 100 -0.19 -2.62 -18.91
C GLN A 100 0.73 -3.03 -17.77
N ALA A 101 1.35 -2.05 -17.14
CA ALA A 101 2.09 -2.20 -15.90
C ALA A 101 1.57 -1.19 -14.88
N VAL A 102 1.25 -1.66 -13.68
CA VAL A 102 0.72 -0.81 -12.61
C VAL A 102 1.75 -0.73 -11.49
N PHE A 103 2.10 0.49 -11.12
CA PHE A 103 3.03 0.77 -10.02
C PHE A 103 2.34 1.49 -8.88
N ARG A 104 2.74 1.14 -7.67
CA ARG A 104 2.45 1.93 -6.49
C ARG A 104 3.66 2.79 -6.19
N VAL A 105 3.45 4.09 -6.06
CA VAL A 105 4.52 5.08 -5.92
C VAL A 105 4.37 5.80 -4.59
N LEU A 106 5.42 5.78 -3.79
CA LEU A 106 5.56 6.62 -2.60
C LEU A 106 6.46 7.80 -2.95
N VAL A 107 5.94 8.99 -2.83
CA VAL A 107 6.64 10.23 -3.12
C VAL A 107 7.35 10.75 -1.87
N ALA A 108 8.40 11.56 -2.03
CA ALA A 108 9.23 12.06 -0.92
C ALA A 108 8.44 12.86 0.13
N ASP A 109 7.31 13.45 -0.22
CA ASP A 109 6.41 14.17 0.70
C ASP A 109 5.52 13.25 1.56
N GLY A 110 5.61 11.93 1.37
CA GLY A 110 4.81 10.92 2.06
C GLY A 110 3.50 10.54 1.38
N SER A 111 3.13 11.19 0.28
CA SER A 111 1.93 10.83 -0.48
C SER A 111 2.14 9.57 -1.30
N GLU A 112 1.07 8.78 -1.46
CA GLU A 112 1.04 7.60 -2.29
C GLU A 112 0.15 7.82 -3.51
N SER A 113 0.56 7.27 -4.65
CA SER A 113 -0.25 7.27 -5.85
C SER A 113 -0.08 5.96 -6.62
N THR A 114 -1.02 5.69 -7.51
CA THR A 114 -0.96 4.55 -8.42
C THR A 114 -0.74 5.08 -9.84
N VAL A 115 0.27 4.53 -10.51
CA VAL A 115 0.60 4.86 -11.90
C VAL A 115 0.33 3.65 -12.75
N THR A 116 -0.51 3.81 -13.76
CA THR A 116 -0.76 2.79 -14.78
C THR A 116 -0.05 3.19 -16.06
N LEU A 117 0.80 2.31 -16.56
CA LEU A 117 1.49 2.47 -17.83
C LEU A 117 0.87 1.57 -18.89
N GLY A 118 0.73 2.09 -20.09
CA GLY A 118 0.35 1.33 -21.27
C GLY A 118 1.42 1.45 -22.35
N ARG A 119 1.37 0.59 -23.35
CA ARG A 119 2.28 0.68 -24.50
C ARG A 119 1.60 1.41 -25.64
N ARG A 120 2.30 2.41 -26.20
CA ARG A 120 1.91 3.09 -27.44
C ARG A 120 3.13 3.19 -28.34
N ASP A 121 3.03 2.65 -29.55
CA ASP A 121 4.10 2.67 -30.55
C ASP A 121 5.43 2.09 -30.00
N GLY A 122 5.33 1.07 -29.15
CA GLY A 122 6.48 0.43 -28.51
C GLY A 122 7.02 1.13 -27.27
N ALA A 123 6.52 2.31 -26.91
CA ALA A 123 6.93 3.05 -25.73
C ALA A 123 5.95 2.89 -24.56
N TRP A 124 6.45 2.91 -23.34
CA TRP A 124 5.64 2.90 -22.14
C TRP A 124 5.26 4.33 -21.75
N VAL A 125 3.97 4.59 -21.62
CA VAL A 125 3.42 5.90 -21.28
C VAL A 125 2.32 5.76 -20.25
N ALA A 126 2.12 6.79 -19.43
CA ALA A 126 1.02 6.85 -18.48
C ALA A 126 -0.34 6.88 -19.20
N VAL A 127 -1.26 6.09 -18.71
CA VAL A 127 -2.62 6.02 -19.24
C VAL A 127 -3.68 6.29 -18.18
#